data_47041b7ffff34bedeb42c381b3d42b3c
#
_entry.id   47041b7ffff34bedeb42c381b3d42b3c
#
_cell.length_a   1.000
_cell.length_b   1.000
_cell.length_c   1.000
_cell.angle_alpha   90.00
_cell.angle_beta   90.00
_cell.angle_gamma   90.00
#
_symmetry.space_group_name_H-M   'P 1'
#
loop_
_entity.id
_entity.type
_entity.pdbx_description
1 polymer ?
#
loop_
_entity_poly.entity_id
_entity_poly.type
_entity_poly.pdbx_seq_one_letter_code
_entity_poly.pdbx_strand_id
1 'polypeptide(L)'
;MLNFLFSKNVNIPTLRLSGVIGQAGFMRSGLNISTLDKLIDRLFSDKKSPAVCLIINSPGGSPTQSSLIAEKIIKKSKEKNKKVITFVEDVAASGGYWLACAGDEIYIDTNSILGSIGVISPGFGFVELIKKAGIERRVYTSGKSKSFLDPFKEEKKED
;
A
#
# COMPACT_ATOMS: atom_id res chain seq x y z
N MET A 1 47.45 4.08 18.43
CA MET A 1 47.28 2.92 17.56
C MET A 1 46.38 1.83 18.21
N LEU A 2 45.27 2.21 18.87
CA LEU A 2 44.38 1.25 19.59
C LEU A 2 42.88 1.49 19.40
N ASN A 3 42.48 2.30 18.40
CA ASN A 3 41.07 2.60 18.15
C ASN A 3 40.37 1.63 17.15
N PHE A 4 41.03 0.53 16.78
CA PHE A 4 40.52 -0.43 15.81
C PHE A 4 39.73 -1.60 16.43
N LEU A 5 39.64 -1.68 17.75
CA LEU A 5 39.12 -2.87 18.44
C LEU A 5 37.66 -2.78 18.91
N PHE A 6 36.97 -1.66 18.68
CA PHE A 6 35.54 -1.51 19.04
C PHE A 6 34.73 -0.94 17.90
N SER A 7 34.74 -1.60 16.74
CA SER A 7 33.66 -1.41 15.78
C SER A 7 32.37 -1.94 16.43
N LYS A 8 31.55 -1.02 16.96
CA LYS A 8 30.19 -1.39 17.40
C LYS A 8 29.43 -1.76 16.14
N ASN A 9 29.25 -3.05 15.91
CA ASN A 9 28.33 -3.52 14.87
C ASN A 9 26.95 -2.95 15.17
N VAL A 10 26.47 -2.07 14.33
CA VAL A 10 25.13 -1.51 14.39
C VAL A 10 24.23 -2.39 13.52
N ASN A 11 23.29 -3.08 14.16
CA ASN A 11 22.27 -3.83 13.42
C ASN A 11 21.19 -2.87 12.94
N ILE A 12 20.86 -2.92 11.66
CA ILE A 12 19.75 -2.16 11.08
C ILE A 12 18.59 -3.13 10.82
N PRO A 13 17.52 -3.06 11.62
CA PRO A 13 16.33 -3.88 11.38
C PRO A 13 15.75 -3.63 9.99
N THR A 14 15.37 -4.69 9.31
CA THR A 14 14.88 -4.62 7.94
C THR A 14 13.55 -5.35 7.82
N LEU A 15 12.58 -4.73 7.12
CA LEU A 15 11.28 -5.31 6.80
C LEU A 15 11.10 -5.36 5.29
N ARG A 16 10.86 -6.57 4.76
CA ARG A 16 10.54 -6.76 3.35
C ARG A 16 9.02 -6.74 3.14
N LEU A 17 8.56 -5.89 2.24
CA LEU A 17 7.18 -5.72 1.83
C LEU A 17 7.04 -6.13 0.35
N SER A 18 6.75 -7.41 0.13
CA SER A 18 6.70 -7.99 -1.22
C SER A 18 5.33 -8.57 -1.53
N GLY A 19 4.83 -8.30 -2.74
CA GLY A 19 3.55 -8.79 -3.25
C GLY A 19 2.44 -7.75 -3.28
N VAL A 20 1.21 -8.21 -3.55
CA VAL A 20 0.01 -7.36 -3.68
C VAL A 20 -0.41 -6.83 -2.31
N ILE A 21 -0.85 -5.58 -2.26
CA ILE A 21 -1.37 -4.94 -1.05
C ILE A 21 -2.88 -5.20 -0.95
N GLY A 22 -3.33 -5.71 0.22
CA GLY A 22 -4.71 -6.10 0.46
C GLY A 22 -4.93 -7.60 0.34
N GLN A 23 -6.08 -8.02 -0.16
CA GLN A 23 -6.37 -9.43 -0.40
C GLN A 23 -5.83 -9.85 -1.76
N ALA A 24 -4.95 -10.85 -1.77
CA ALA A 24 -4.33 -11.37 -2.99
C ALA A 24 -5.08 -12.57 -3.61
N GLY A 25 -6.34 -12.81 -3.22
CA GLY A 25 -7.19 -13.93 -3.65
C GLY A 25 -7.52 -14.92 -2.53
N PHE A 26 -8.28 -15.95 -2.85
CA PHE A 26 -8.88 -16.87 -1.86
C PHE A 26 -7.85 -17.66 -1.01
N MET A 27 -6.63 -17.85 -1.50
CA MET A 27 -5.59 -18.64 -0.81
C MET A 27 -4.28 -17.89 -0.53
N ARG A 28 -4.18 -16.60 -0.86
CA ARG A 28 -2.96 -15.83 -0.62
C ARG A 28 -3.28 -14.57 0.18
N SER A 29 -2.69 -14.47 1.36
CA SER A 29 -2.71 -13.24 2.14
C SER A 29 -1.73 -12.24 1.50
N GLY A 30 -2.26 -11.12 1.02
CA GLY A 30 -1.42 -9.99 0.60
C GLY A 30 -0.95 -9.15 1.79
N LEU A 31 -0.21 -8.11 1.48
CA LEU A 31 0.25 -7.14 2.48
C LEU A 31 -0.96 -6.39 3.06
N ASN A 32 -1.18 -6.50 4.35
CA ASN A 32 -2.25 -5.77 5.04
C ASN A 32 -1.83 -5.39 6.45
N ILE A 33 -2.47 -4.38 7.01
CA ILE A 33 -2.10 -3.85 8.32
C ILE A 33 -2.25 -4.89 9.44
N SER A 34 -3.24 -5.80 9.37
CA SER A 34 -3.46 -6.79 10.42
C SER A 34 -2.30 -7.79 10.57
N THR A 35 -1.67 -8.14 9.45
CA THR A 35 -0.50 -9.04 9.45
C THR A 35 0.80 -8.30 9.72
N LEU A 36 0.90 -7.03 9.29
CA LEU A 36 2.13 -6.24 9.40
C LEU A 36 2.25 -5.45 10.70
N ASP A 37 1.15 -5.24 11.44
CA ASP A 37 1.12 -4.39 12.63
C ASP A 37 2.22 -4.75 13.64
N LYS A 38 2.27 -6.00 14.08
CA LYS A 38 3.27 -6.49 15.03
C LYS A 38 4.69 -6.50 14.44
N LEU A 39 4.82 -6.75 13.13
CA LEU A 39 6.12 -6.75 12.45
C LEU A 39 6.69 -5.33 12.38
N ILE A 40 5.86 -4.33 12.11
CA ILE A 40 6.25 -2.92 12.14
C ILE A 40 6.64 -2.51 13.56
N ASP A 41 5.87 -2.89 14.58
CA ASP A 41 6.25 -2.60 15.96
C ASP A 41 7.61 -3.21 16.32
N ARG A 42 7.87 -4.46 15.90
CA ARG A 42 9.15 -5.13 16.10
C ARG A 42 10.30 -4.47 15.33
N LEU A 43 10.06 -4.01 14.11
CA LEU A 43 11.03 -3.28 13.29
C LEU A 43 11.62 -2.09 14.04
N PHE A 44 10.79 -1.34 14.76
CA PHE A 44 11.17 -0.16 15.50
C PHE A 44 11.58 -0.42 16.98
N SER A 45 11.61 -1.67 17.42
CA SER A 45 11.85 -2.03 18.83
C SER A 45 13.31 -1.91 19.29
N ASP A 46 14.29 -2.09 18.39
CA ASP A 46 15.72 -2.03 18.74
C ASP A 46 16.15 -0.60 19.05
N LYS A 47 16.36 -0.31 20.33
CA LYS A 47 16.76 1.03 20.81
C LYS A 47 18.15 1.48 20.33
N LYS A 48 19.02 0.55 19.91
CA LYS A 48 20.39 0.85 19.50
C LYS A 48 20.51 1.21 18.03
N SER A 49 19.56 0.79 17.22
CA SER A 49 19.56 1.09 15.80
C SER A 49 19.14 2.53 15.54
N PRO A 50 19.94 3.32 14.81
CA PRO A 50 19.59 4.69 14.43
C PRO A 50 18.57 4.78 13.30
N ALA A 51 18.37 3.70 12.55
CA ALA A 51 17.51 3.64 11.38
C ALA A 51 16.87 2.27 11.25
N VAL A 52 15.88 2.17 10.36
CA VAL A 52 15.27 0.93 9.89
C VAL A 52 15.27 0.92 8.37
N CYS A 53 15.28 -0.27 7.77
CA CYS A 53 15.19 -0.44 6.33
C CYS A 53 13.86 -1.07 5.93
N LEU A 54 13.29 -0.57 4.84
CA LEU A 54 12.21 -1.20 4.10
C LEU A 54 12.77 -1.73 2.77
N ILE A 55 12.40 -2.94 2.41
CA ILE A 55 12.65 -3.48 1.07
C ILE A 55 11.31 -3.65 0.40
N ILE A 56 11.08 -2.94 -0.71
CA ILE A 56 9.79 -2.93 -1.41
C ILE A 56 9.91 -3.67 -2.73
N ASN A 57 8.99 -4.62 -2.94
CA ASN A 57 8.76 -5.27 -4.24
C ASN A 57 7.26 -5.53 -4.41
N SER A 58 6.51 -4.48 -4.79
CA SER A 58 5.05 -4.52 -4.79
C SER A 58 4.45 -3.76 -5.99
N PRO A 59 3.53 -4.38 -6.74
CA PRO A 59 2.76 -3.71 -7.79
C PRO A 59 1.67 -2.78 -7.23
N GLY A 60 1.49 -2.73 -5.90
CA GLY A 60 0.42 -2.00 -5.26
C GLY A 60 -0.78 -2.87 -4.92
N GLY A 61 -1.96 -2.26 -4.86
CA GLY A 61 -3.22 -2.93 -4.50
C GLY A 61 -4.17 -1.98 -3.78
N SER A 62 -4.74 -2.42 -2.66
CA SER A 62 -5.72 -1.65 -1.90
C SER A 62 -5.18 -0.30 -1.42
N PRO A 63 -5.80 0.83 -1.82
CA PRO A 63 -5.38 2.16 -1.36
C PRO A 63 -5.47 2.30 0.16
N THR A 64 -6.54 1.80 0.77
CA THR A 64 -6.74 1.87 2.22
C THR A 64 -5.65 1.12 2.98
N GLN A 65 -5.28 -0.09 2.54
CA GLN A 65 -4.21 -0.84 3.18
C GLN A 65 -2.84 -0.17 2.99
N SER A 66 -2.60 0.41 1.82
CA SER A 66 -1.38 1.17 1.54
C SER A 66 -1.24 2.36 2.49
N SER A 67 -2.30 3.14 2.66
CA SER A 67 -2.34 4.27 3.61
C SER A 67 -2.09 3.82 5.04
N LEU A 68 -2.83 2.83 5.53
CA LEU A 68 -2.72 2.35 6.91
C LEU A 68 -1.29 1.85 7.24
N ILE A 69 -0.68 1.11 6.32
CA ILE A 69 0.68 0.60 6.51
C ILE A 69 1.69 1.76 6.49
N ALA A 70 1.61 2.65 5.49
CA ALA A 70 2.51 3.79 5.38
C ALA A 70 2.41 4.72 6.61
N GLU A 71 1.20 5.06 7.02
CA GLU A 71 0.96 5.89 8.21
C GLU A 71 1.49 5.26 9.50
N LYS A 72 1.33 3.95 9.67
CA LYS A 72 1.90 3.23 10.82
C LYS A 72 3.42 3.33 10.83
N ILE A 73 4.09 3.15 9.68
CA ILE A 73 5.54 3.27 9.55
C ILE A 73 6.00 4.68 9.88
N ILE A 74 5.39 5.70 9.28
CA ILE A 74 5.71 7.12 9.52
C ILE A 74 5.50 7.49 10.98
N LYS A 75 4.39 7.05 11.58
CA LYS A 75 4.10 7.28 12.99
C LYS A 75 5.19 6.67 13.88
N LYS A 76 5.58 5.42 13.63
CA LYS A 76 6.63 4.73 14.41
C LYS A 76 8.00 5.37 14.24
N SER A 77 8.34 5.81 13.02
CA SER A 77 9.57 6.58 12.75
C SER A 77 9.65 7.81 13.65
N LYS A 78 8.59 8.61 13.69
CA LYS A 78 8.50 9.82 14.52
C LYS A 78 8.53 9.50 16.01
N GLU A 79 7.75 8.52 16.48
CA GLU A 79 7.70 8.11 17.90
C GLU A 79 9.05 7.61 18.42
N LYS A 80 9.83 6.94 17.57
CA LYS A 80 11.13 6.36 17.94
C LYS A 80 12.31 7.20 17.52
N ASN A 81 12.07 8.32 16.83
CA ASN A 81 13.09 9.19 16.26
C ASN A 81 14.13 8.41 15.44
N LYS A 82 13.65 7.61 14.49
CA LYS A 82 14.46 6.75 13.63
C LYS A 82 14.23 7.06 12.17
N LYS A 83 15.31 7.16 11.41
CA LYS A 83 15.22 7.23 9.95
C LYS A 83 14.68 5.94 9.36
N VAL A 84 13.88 6.07 8.32
CA VAL A 84 13.39 4.98 7.48
C VAL A 84 14.09 5.09 6.13
N ILE A 85 14.82 4.07 5.74
CA ILE A 85 15.50 3.99 4.45
C ILE A 85 14.81 2.92 3.63
N THR A 86 14.32 3.30 2.45
CA THR A 86 13.61 2.38 1.56
C THR A 86 14.50 1.97 0.40
N PHE A 87 14.53 0.68 0.13
CA PHE A 87 15.15 0.10 -1.06
C PHE A 87 14.05 -0.54 -1.91
N VAL A 88 14.01 -0.19 -3.18
CA VAL A 88 13.08 -0.79 -4.15
C VAL A 88 13.83 -1.85 -4.94
N GLU A 89 13.23 -3.04 -5.03
CA GLU A 89 13.72 -4.11 -5.89
C GLU A 89 13.15 -3.95 -7.31
N ASP A 90 12.41 -4.91 -7.83
CA ASP A 90 11.90 -4.86 -9.21
C ASP A 90 10.82 -3.79 -9.39
N VAL A 91 9.90 -3.66 -8.41
CA VAL A 91 8.74 -2.78 -8.57
C VAL A 91 8.29 -2.12 -7.26
N ALA A 92 7.97 -0.84 -7.35
CA ALA A 92 7.19 -0.11 -6.36
C ALA A 92 6.15 0.74 -7.10
N ALA A 93 5.01 0.14 -7.45
CA ALA A 93 3.99 0.80 -8.25
C ALA A 93 2.71 1.05 -7.43
N SER A 94 1.99 2.14 -7.72
CA SER A 94 0.72 2.49 -7.08
C SER A 94 0.86 2.48 -5.54
N GLY A 95 0.09 1.66 -4.83
CA GLY A 95 0.24 1.48 -3.37
C GLY A 95 1.64 1.07 -2.93
N GLY A 96 2.41 0.33 -3.77
CA GLY A 96 3.81 0.00 -3.51
C GLY A 96 4.71 1.24 -3.47
N TYR A 97 4.47 2.19 -4.37
CA TYR A 97 5.15 3.48 -4.34
C TYR A 97 4.75 4.31 -3.11
N TRP A 98 3.48 4.26 -2.72
CA TRP A 98 3.02 4.89 -1.47
C TRP A 98 3.78 4.35 -0.26
N LEU A 99 3.98 3.01 -0.18
CA LEU A 99 4.80 2.43 0.88
C LEU A 99 6.27 2.87 0.80
N ALA A 100 6.82 3.01 -0.41
CA ALA A 100 8.19 3.50 -0.58
C ALA A 100 8.34 4.94 -0.06
N CYS A 101 7.34 5.77 -0.27
CA CYS A 101 7.29 7.15 0.23
C CYS A 101 7.13 7.28 1.77
N ALA A 102 6.94 6.17 2.49
CA ALA A 102 7.05 6.18 3.95
C ALA A 102 8.50 6.28 4.44
N GLY A 103 9.48 6.12 3.54
CA GLY A 103 10.89 6.32 3.83
C GLY A 103 11.33 7.78 3.74
N ASP A 104 12.32 8.15 4.53
CA ASP A 104 12.99 9.44 4.46
C ASP A 104 13.92 9.52 3.24
N GLU A 105 14.44 8.38 2.80
CA GLU A 105 15.30 8.22 1.63
C GLU A 105 14.87 6.97 0.86
N ILE A 106 14.85 7.06 -0.48
CA ILE A 106 14.45 5.97 -1.36
C ILE A 106 15.58 5.66 -2.32
N TYR A 107 16.06 4.43 -2.29
CA TYR A 107 17.09 3.91 -3.19
C TYR A 107 16.46 2.91 -4.16
N ILE A 108 16.84 3.02 -5.42
CA ILE A 108 16.29 2.23 -6.52
C ILE A 108 17.42 1.70 -7.42
N ASP A 109 17.18 0.59 -8.10
CA ASP A 109 17.96 0.20 -9.26
C ASP A 109 17.49 0.96 -10.50
N THR A 110 18.36 1.15 -11.48
CA THR A 110 18.03 1.81 -12.74
C THR A 110 16.94 1.09 -13.55
N ASN A 111 16.77 -0.19 -13.31
CA ASN A 111 15.75 -1.03 -13.96
C ASN A 111 14.48 -1.19 -13.11
N SER A 112 14.43 -0.63 -11.89
CA SER A 112 13.24 -0.69 -11.04
C SER A 112 12.09 0.10 -11.65
N ILE A 113 10.88 -0.45 -11.58
CA ILE A 113 9.65 0.20 -12.06
C ILE A 113 9.00 0.93 -10.91
N LEU A 114 8.90 2.26 -11.01
CA LEU A 114 8.24 3.10 -10.01
C LEU A 114 7.14 3.94 -10.64
N GLY A 115 6.14 4.30 -9.83
CA GLY A 115 5.07 5.23 -10.22
C GLY A 115 3.69 4.58 -10.24
N SER A 116 2.95 4.70 -11.34
CA SER A 116 1.54 4.26 -11.42
C SER A 116 0.68 4.88 -10.31
N ILE A 117 0.86 6.21 -10.09
CA ILE A 117 0.19 6.95 -9.03
C ILE A 117 -1.24 7.26 -9.47
N GLY A 118 -2.20 6.67 -8.78
CA GLY A 118 -3.62 6.89 -9.05
C GLY A 118 -4.50 5.77 -8.47
N VAL A 119 -5.79 6.01 -8.48
CA VAL A 119 -6.81 5.04 -8.11
C VAL A 119 -7.69 4.79 -9.31
N ILE A 120 -7.94 3.54 -9.65
CA ILE A 120 -8.86 3.14 -10.70
C ILE A 120 -10.03 2.37 -10.08
N SER A 121 -11.23 2.66 -10.55
CA SER A 121 -12.44 1.91 -10.21
C SER A 121 -13.08 1.43 -11.53
N PRO A 122 -12.59 0.32 -12.10
CA PRO A 122 -13.13 -0.19 -13.35
C PRO A 122 -14.51 -0.80 -13.17
N GLY A 123 -15.39 -0.59 -14.13
CA GLY A 123 -16.73 -1.14 -14.13
C GLY A 123 -17.26 -1.33 -15.56
N PHE A 124 -18.45 -1.92 -15.67
CA PHE A 124 -19.19 -2.05 -16.91
C PHE A 124 -20.56 -1.41 -16.76
N GLY A 125 -21.00 -0.66 -17.78
CA GLY A 125 -22.38 -0.16 -17.87
C GLY A 125 -23.25 -1.12 -18.68
N PHE A 126 -24.39 -1.54 -18.14
CA PHE A 126 -25.32 -2.48 -18.79
C PHE A 126 -26.67 -1.85 -19.14
N VAL A 127 -26.78 -0.54 -19.09
CA VAL A 127 -28.05 0.19 -19.31
C VAL A 127 -28.68 -0.19 -20.65
N GLU A 128 -27.91 -0.06 -21.73
CA GLU A 128 -28.42 -0.37 -23.09
C GLU A 128 -28.66 -1.87 -23.30
N LEU A 129 -27.91 -2.73 -22.62
CA LEU A 129 -28.09 -4.18 -22.70
C LEU A 129 -29.45 -4.60 -22.12
N ILE A 130 -29.77 -4.16 -20.90
CA ILE A 130 -31.03 -4.53 -20.24
C ILE A 130 -32.23 -3.94 -21.00
N LYS A 131 -32.06 -2.74 -21.55
CA LYS A 131 -33.11 -2.09 -22.39
C LYS A 131 -33.39 -2.87 -23.68
N LYS A 132 -32.34 -3.31 -24.38
CA LYS A 132 -32.48 -4.17 -25.58
C LYS A 132 -33.08 -5.53 -25.26
N ALA A 133 -32.82 -6.07 -24.09
CA ALA A 133 -33.36 -7.35 -23.62
C ALA A 133 -34.84 -7.21 -23.11
N GLY A 134 -35.40 -6.02 -23.11
CA GLY A 134 -36.77 -5.77 -22.59
C GLY A 134 -36.89 -5.95 -21.09
N ILE A 135 -35.79 -5.84 -20.35
CA ILE A 135 -35.77 -6.03 -18.90
C ILE A 135 -36.02 -4.70 -18.21
N GLU A 136 -37.08 -4.62 -17.41
CA GLU A 136 -37.33 -3.50 -16.53
C GLU A 136 -36.68 -3.71 -15.16
N ARG A 137 -35.73 -2.85 -14.82
CA ARG A 137 -35.10 -2.89 -13.50
C ARG A 137 -35.78 -1.92 -12.54
N ARG A 138 -36.29 -2.43 -11.44
CA ARG A 138 -36.98 -1.64 -10.41
C ARG A 138 -36.09 -1.55 -9.17
N VAL A 139 -35.70 -0.34 -8.76
CA VAL A 139 -34.84 -0.09 -7.60
C VAL A 139 -35.54 0.89 -6.68
N TYR A 140 -35.77 0.44 -5.46
CA TYR A 140 -36.34 1.27 -4.40
C TYR A 140 -35.24 1.55 -3.38
N THR A 141 -34.87 2.82 -3.21
CA THR A 141 -33.80 3.21 -2.29
C THR A 141 -34.26 4.29 -1.32
N SER A 142 -33.76 4.23 -0.10
CA SER A 142 -33.82 5.32 0.85
C SER A 142 -32.42 5.96 0.94
N GLY A 143 -32.32 7.25 0.58
CA GLY A 143 -31.07 8.00 0.54
C GLY A 143 -30.55 8.25 -0.89
N LYS A 144 -29.98 9.46 -1.11
CA LYS A 144 -29.64 9.99 -2.44
C LYS A 144 -28.52 9.22 -3.14
N SER A 145 -27.54 8.71 -2.41
CA SER A 145 -26.33 8.08 -2.95
C SER A 145 -26.29 6.56 -2.78
N LYS A 146 -27.43 5.91 -2.51
CA LYS A 146 -27.49 4.48 -2.21
C LYS A 146 -27.21 3.59 -3.44
N SER A 147 -27.37 4.13 -4.65
CA SER A 147 -27.08 3.45 -5.92
C SER A 147 -25.99 4.15 -6.72
N PHE A 148 -24.99 4.62 -6.01
CA PHE A 148 -23.76 5.17 -6.56
C PHE A 148 -23.03 4.11 -7.41
N LEU A 149 -22.53 4.47 -8.59
CA LEU A 149 -21.87 3.60 -9.56
C LEU A 149 -22.66 2.30 -9.91
N ASP A 150 -23.98 2.41 -9.94
CA ASP A 150 -24.84 1.29 -10.31
C ASP A 150 -24.69 0.95 -11.81
N PRO A 151 -24.18 -0.23 -12.19
CA PRO A 151 -23.89 -0.58 -13.59
C PRO A 151 -25.12 -0.66 -14.49
N PHE A 152 -26.33 -0.62 -13.93
CA PHE A 152 -27.59 -0.65 -14.65
C PHE A 152 -28.31 0.70 -14.67
N LYS A 153 -27.63 1.78 -14.30
CA LYS A 153 -28.09 3.16 -14.39
C LYS A 153 -27.11 3.98 -15.22
N GLU A 154 -27.64 5.03 -15.83
CA GLU A 154 -26.78 6.03 -16.45
C GLU A 154 -25.88 6.67 -15.40
N GLU A 155 -24.60 6.78 -15.75
CA GLU A 155 -23.60 7.41 -14.90
C GLU A 155 -23.89 8.89 -14.76
N LYS A 156 -23.83 9.39 -13.54
CA LYS A 156 -24.01 10.81 -13.26
C LYS A 156 -22.63 11.45 -13.05
N LYS A 157 -22.50 12.72 -13.41
CA LYS A 157 -21.26 13.48 -13.16
C LYS A 157 -20.85 13.57 -11.69
N GLU A 158 -21.78 13.28 -10.80
CA GLU A 158 -21.58 13.29 -9.35
C GLU A 158 -21.12 11.92 -8.81
N ASP A 159 -21.19 10.88 -9.64
CA ASP A 159 -20.72 9.54 -9.36
C ASP A 159 -19.20 9.44 -9.63
#